data_91b2441aa8df2b9ae3c870b8efe92d39
#
_entry.id   91b2441aa8df2b9ae3c870b8efe92d39
#
_cell.length_a   1.000
_cell.length_b   1.000
_cell.length_c   1.000
_cell.angle_alpha   90.00
_cell.angle_beta   90.00
_cell.angle_gamma   90.00
#
_symmetry.space_group_name_H-M   'P 1'
#
loop_
_entity.id
_entity.type
_entity.pdbx_description
1 polymer ?
#
loop_
_entity_poly.entity_id
_entity_poly.type
_entity_poly.pdbx_seq_one_letter_code
_entity_poly.pdbx_strand_id
1 'polypeptide(L)'
;LDLTMKNNFSERRLKLSDKVLEDSAIIVASALVKARISDTDYAYRQDSNFYYLSGYEEPDSLLLIRPNSDKEKFIIFCRDRDPLREQWDGFRTGQEGAVQQYGADNAYSINSLDQMMPDLLAGVKNIYFSMSAPSGIDTKISQWMEDIRKNTRAGAEPPQNLLSLDSILHEMRLIKEDHEMNLMKKAADITTEAHIRAMQAVTPGMYEYQLEAEYLYAFNKNGARSPAYNSIVGGGNNSCILHYVENNDELKDGDLGLVDAGCEYQYYASDVTRTFPVNGKFSP
;
A
#
# COMPACT_ATOMS: atom_id res chain seq x y z
N LEU A 1 12.05 4.37 -10.65
CA LEU A 1 12.56 4.67 -9.29
C LEU A 1 13.93 5.33 -9.39
N ASP A 2 14.11 6.43 -8.65
CA ASP A 2 15.39 7.09 -8.42
C ASP A 2 16.35 6.13 -7.67
N LEU A 3 17.66 6.26 -7.90
CA LEU A 3 18.70 5.45 -7.26
C LEU A 3 18.63 5.51 -5.72
N THR A 4 18.31 6.67 -5.17
CA THR A 4 18.14 6.87 -3.72
C THR A 4 16.98 6.03 -3.16
N MET A 5 15.85 6.01 -3.85
CA MET A 5 14.69 5.20 -3.46
C MET A 5 14.99 3.69 -3.55
N LYS A 6 15.69 3.24 -4.60
CA LYS A 6 16.09 1.83 -4.72
C LYS A 6 16.96 1.39 -3.54
N ASN A 7 17.89 2.22 -3.12
CA ASN A 7 18.76 1.94 -1.99
C ASN A 7 17.94 1.78 -0.69
N ASN A 8 16.97 2.65 -0.45
CA ASN A 8 16.11 2.59 0.73
C ASN A 8 15.34 1.26 0.83
N PHE A 9 14.74 0.79 -0.27
CA PHE A 9 14.05 -0.50 -0.28
C PHE A 9 15.01 -1.68 -0.04
N SER A 10 16.21 -1.64 -0.63
CA SER A 10 17.23 -2.66 -0.42
C SER A 10 17.71 -2.70 1.05
N GLU A 11 17.96 -1.55 1.65
CA GLU A 11 18.34 -1.45 3.06
C GLU A 11 17.25 -1.98 4.00
N ARG A 12 15.98 -1.72 3.70
CA ARG A 12 14.85 -2.26 4.47
C ARG A 12 14.79 -3.77 4.40
N ARG A 13 15.01 -4.36 3.22
CA ARG A 13 15.08 -5.83 3.08
C ARG A 13 16.25 -6.42 3.85
N LEU A 14 17.41 -5.76 3.87
CA LEU A 14 18.55 -6.19 4.69
C LEU A 14 18.23 -6.10 6.18
N LYS A 15 17.70 -4.98 6.66
CA LYS A 15 17.26 -4.81 8.06
C LYS A 15 16.22 -5.86 8.46
N LEU A 16 15.31 -6.22 7.56
CA LEU A 16 14.32 -7.28 7.79
C LEU A 16 15.00 -8.65 7.89
N SER A 17 15.96 -8.93 7.00
CA SER A 17 16.71 -10.18 6.97
C SER A 17 17.48 -10.43 8.29
N ASP A 18 17.99 -9.37 8.92
CA ASP A 18 18.70 -9.46 10.21
C ASP A 18 17.76 -9.74 11.41
N LYS A 19 16.44 -9.60 11.23
CA LYS A 19 15.44 -9.74 12.29
C LYS A 19 14.70 -11.08 12.27
N VAL A 20 14.87 -11.86 11.23
CA VAL A 20 14.24 -13.17 11.09
C VAL A 20 15.20 -14.30 11.52
N LEU A 21 14.65 -15.46 11.84
CA LEU A 21 15.44 -16.63 12.20
C LEU A 21 16.27 -17.12 11.00
N GLU A 22 17.32 -17.88 11.28
CA GLU A 22 18.07 -18.60 10.25
C GLU A 22 17.16 -19.57 9.48
N ASP A 23 17.54 -19.89 8.26
CA ASP A 23 16.78 -20.77 7.35
C ASP A 23 15.33 -20.29 7.14
N SER A 24 15.17 -18.99 6.95
CA SER A 24 13.85 -18.36 6.75
C SER A 24 13.57 -17.97 5.30
N ALA A 25 12.30 -18.05 4.94
CA ALA A 25 11.70 -17.37 3.79
C ALA A 25 10.64 -16.36 4.24
N ILE A 26 10.64 -15.20 3.63
CA ILE A 26 9.66 -14.14 3.88
C ILE A 26 8.80 -14.01 2.63
N ILE A 27 7.50 -14.12 2.78
CA ILE A 27 6.54 -14.09 1.69
C ILE A 27 5.60 -12.90 1.92
N VAL A 28 5.54 -12.00 0.92
CA VAL A 28 4.62 -10.85 0.95
C VAL A 28 3.82 -10.83 -0.34
N ALA A 29 2.51 -10.96 -0.23
CA ALA A 29 1.61 -10.91 -1.37
C ALA A 29 1.17 -9.46 -1.65
N SER A 30 0.97 -9.15 -2.93
CA SER A 30 0.37 -7.88 -3.34
C SER A 30 -1.06 -7.73 -2.84
N ALA A 31 -1.55 -6.49 -2.76
CA ALA A 31 -2.97 -6.25 -2.58
C ALA A 31 -3.78 -6.87 -3.73
N LEU A 32 -5.01 -7.26 -3.43
CA LEU A 32 -5.94 -7.75 -4.44
C LEU A 32 -6.57 -6.58 -5.20
N VAL A 33 -6.75 -6.75 -6.50
CA VAL A 33 -7.61 -5.86 -7.29
C VAL A 33 -9.06 -6.01 -6.79
N LYS A 34 -9.76 -4.90 -6.62
CA LYS A 34 -11.16 -4.86 -6.18
C LYS A 34 -12.05 -4.40 -7.31
N ALA A 35 -12.93 -5.27 -7.76
CA ALA A 35 -13.95 -4.91 -8.73
C ALA A 35 -14.93 -3.88 -8.13
N ARG A 36 -15.22 -2.82 -8.89
CA ARG A 36 -16.28 -1.86 -8.62
C ARG A 36 -17.61 -2.34 -9.18
N ILE A 37 -17.57 -2.83 -10.42
CA ILE A 37 -18.66 -3.50 -11.14
C ILE A 37 -18.04 -4.63 -11.98
N SER A 38 -18.83 -5.35 -12.74
CA SER A 38 -18.41 -6.57 -13.47
C SER A 38 -17.18 -6.41 -14.37
N ASP A 39 -16.95 -5.23 -14.94
CA ASP A 39 -15.89 -4.97 -15.93
C ASP A 39 -15.02 -3.74 -15.60
N THR A 40 -15.18 -3.17 -14.40
CA THR A 40 -14.45 -1.96 -13.99
C THR A 40 -13.99 -2.13 -12.55
N ASP A 41 -12.71 -1.88 -12.31
CA ASP A 41 -12.09 -1.96 -11.00
C ASP A 41 -12.03 -0.59 -10.30
N TYR A 42 -11.93 -0.62 -8.98
CA TYR A 42 -11.45 0.54 -8.22
C TYR A 42 -10.00 0.83 -8.54
N ALA A 43 -9.58 2.08 -8.37
CA ALA A 43 -8.17 2.44 -8.48
C ALA A 43 -7.33 1.51 -7.58
N TYR A 44 -6.34 0.86 -8.19
CA TYR A 44 -5.47 -0.06 -7.47
C TYR A 44 -4.55 0.69 -6.50
N ARG A 45 -4.44 0.19 -5.31
CA ARG A 45 -3.47 0.61 -4.31
C ARG A 45 -2.77 -0.61 -3.75
N GLN A 46 -1.46 -0.63 -3.87
CA GLN A 46 -0.62 -1.72 -3.37
C GLN A 46 -0.69 -1.83 -1.85
N ASP A 47 -0.46 -3.03 -1.32
CA ASP A 47 -0.28 -3.25 0.12
C ASP A 47 0.90 -2.42 0.65
N SER A 48 0.72 -1.82 1.82
CA SER A 48 1.72 -0.92 2.39
C SER A 48 3.03 -1.62 2.78
N ASN A 49 2.98 -2.86 3.24
CA ASN A 49 4.16 -3.65 3.59
C ASN A 49 4.89 -4.12 2.33
N PHE A 50 4.12 -4.52 1.33
CA PHE A 50 4.66 -4.88 0.02
C PHE A 50 5.43 -3.71 -0.61
N TYR A 51 4.79 -2.53 -0.67
CA TYR A 51 5.43 -1.32 -1.16
C TYR A 51 6.65 -0.92 -0.33
N TYR A 52 6.55 -0.96 1.00
CA TYR A 52 7.63 -0.63 1.93
C TYR A 52 8.91 -1.41 1.68
N LEU A 53 8.79 -2.66 1.25
CA LEU A 53 9.91 -3.57 1.00
C LEU A 53 10.42 -3.54 -0.45
N SER A 54 9.60 -3.12 -1.41
CA SER A 54 9.92 -3.28 -2.83
C SER A 54 9.82 -2.00 -3.67
N GLY A 55 8.91 -1.10 -3.32
CA GLY A 55 8.51 0.01 -4.18
C GLY A 55 7.72 -0.42 -5.42
N TYR A 56 7.34 -1.71 -5.53
CA TYR A 56 6.64 -2.25 -6.69
C TYR A 56 5.14 -2.06 -6.54
N GLU A 57 4.49 -1.46 -7.54
CA GLU A 57 3.10 -0.98 -7.43
C GLU A 57 2.09 -1.79 -8.25
N GLU A 58 2.53 -2.77 -9.04
CA GLU A 58 1.60 -3.55 -9.86
C GLU A 58 0.91 -4.67 -9.06
N PRO A 59 -0.36 -4.97 -9.39
CA PRO A 59 -1.09 -6.10 -8.81
C PRO A 59 -0.53 -7.45 -9.28
N ASP A 60 -1.15 -8.53 -8.81
CA ASP A 60 -0.82 -9.91 -9.17
C ASP A 60 0.68 -10.18 -9.04
N SER A 61 1.21 -9.89 -7.86
CA SER A 61 2.63 -10.02 -7.58
C SER A 61 2.89 -10.60 -6.19
N LEU A 62 4.08 -11.17 -6.02
CA LEU A 62 4.52 -11.72 -4.75
C LEU A 62 6.02 -11.48 -4.58
N LEU A 63 6.41 -11.06 -3.37
CA LEU A 63 7.80 -10.97 -2.97
C LEU A 63 8.19 -12.23 -2.21
N LEU A 64 9.33 -12.80 -2.57
CA LEU A 64 9.99 -13.85 -1.81
C LEU A 64 11.39 -13.36 -1.42
N ILE A 65 11.66 -13.28 -0.11
CA ILE A 65 12.97 -12.92 0.42
C ILE A 65 13.52 -14.12 1.17
N ARG A 66 14.72 -14.56 0.79
CA ARG A 66 15.42 -15.72 1.39
C ARG A 66 16.80 -15.29 1.88
N PRO A 67 16.94 -14.76 3.11
CA PRO A 67 18.17 -14.14 3.60
C PRO A 67 19.42 -15.03 3.47
N ASN A 68 19.25 -16.32 3.71
CA ASN A 68 20.34 -17.32 3.72
C ASN A 68 20.57 -18.02 2.38
N SER A 69 19.86 -17.61 1.31
CA SER A 69 20.09 -18.20 -0.02
C SER A 69 21.43 -17.74 -0.60
N ASP A 70 22.18 -18.68 -1.19
CA ASP A 70 23.45 -18.40 -1.86
C ASP A 70 23.27 -17.78 -3.26
N LYS A 71 22.09 -17.90 -3.84
CA LYS A 71 21.82 -17.49 -5.24
C LYS A 71 20.93 -16.28 -5.34
N GLU A 72 19.68 -16.43 -4.90
CA GLU A 72 18.63 -15.43 -5.09
C GLU A 72 18.02 -15.09 -3.74
N LYS A 73 18.37 -13.94 -3.20
CA LYS A 73 17.87 -13.49 -1.88
C LYS A 73 16.56 -12.73 -2.00
N PHE A 74 16.36 -12.00 -3.10
CA PHE A 74 15.15 -11.24 -3.36
C PHE A 74 14.58 -11.55 -4.73
N ILE A 75 13.42 -12.16 -4.74
CA ILE A 75 12.68 -12.57 -5.94
C ILE A 75 11.35 -11.84 -6.01
N ILE A 76 10.98 -11.38 -7.20
CA ILE A 76 9.65 -10.85 -7.48
C ILE A 76 8.95 -11.78 -8.48
N PHE A 77 7.80 -12.31 -8.08
CA PHE A 77 6.85 -12.88 -9.03
C PHE A 77 5.92 -11.77 -9.49
N CYS A 78 5.78 -11.59 -10.81
CA CYS A 78 4.99 -10.50 -11.38
C CYS A 78 4.33 -10.91 -12.70
N ARG A 79 3.45 -10.05 -13.19
CA ARG A 79 2.77 -10.27 -14.48
C ARG A 79 3.77 -10.26 -15.63
N ASP A 80 3.50 -11.11 -16.63
CA ASP A 80 4.27 -11.09 -17.87
C ASP A 80 3.97 -9.82 -18.67
N ARG A 81 4.95 -9.38 -19.47
CA ARG A 81 4.71 -8.42 -20.54
C ARG A 81 3.75 -9.04 -21.54
N ASP A 82 2.69 -8.31 -21.88
CA ASP A 82 1.68 -8.70 -22.84
C ASP A 82 1.28 -7.49 -23.68
N PRO A 83 1.89 -7.32 -24.88
CA PRO A 83 1.62 -6.14 -25.71
C PRO A 83 0.14 -5.96 -26.10
N LEU A 84 -0.64 -7.03 -26.18
CA LEU A 84 -2.08 -6.94 -26.46
C LEU A 84 -2.85 -6.42 -25.26
N ARG A 85 -2.54 -6.93 -24.07
CA ARG A 85 -3.14 -6.46 -22.82
C ARG A 85 -2.68 -5.05 -22.45
N GLU A 86 -1.41 -4.72 -22.70
CA GLU A 86 -0.86 -3.39 -22.42
C GLU A 86 -1.53 -2.27 -23.23
N GLN A 87 -2.17 -2.59 -24.36
CA GLN A 87 -3.02 -1.64 -25.10
C GLN A 87 -4.29 -1.26 -24.33
N TRP A 88 -4.76 -2.11 -23.42
CA TRP A 88 -5.97 -1.90 -22.64
C TRP A 88 -5.67 -1.42 -21.21
N ASP A 89 -4.72 -2.09 -20.56
CA ASP A 89 -4.47 -1.95 -19.10
C ASP A 89 -3.26 -1.05 -18.81
N GLY A 90 -2.52 -0.63 -19.82
CA GLY A 90 -1.28 0.12 -19.67
C GLY A 90 -0.04 -0.79 -19.56
N PHE A 91 1.12 -0.15 -19.50
CA PHE A 91 2.42 -0.81 -19.47
C PHE A 91 2.60 -1.70 -18.26
N ARG A 92 3.21 -2.87 -18.47
CA ARG A 92 3.61 -3.80 -17.42
C ARG A 92 5.14 -3.83 -17.28
N THR A 93 5.62 -3.83 -16.06
CA THR A 93 7.06 -3.89 -15.77
C THR A 93 7.71 -5.17 -16.30
N GLY A 94 7.03 -6.32 -16.16
CA GLY A 94 7.55 -7.63 -16.50
C GLY A 94 8.77 -8.04 -15.67
N GLN A 95 9.32 -9.22 -15.95
CA GLN A 95 10.41 -9.79 -15.16
C GLN A 95 11.71 -9.00 -15.32
N GLU A 96 12.03 -8.60 -16.54
CA GLU A 96 13.24 -7.80 -16.80
C GLU A 96 13.19 -6.45 -16.08
N GLY A 97 12.06 -5.76 -16.13
CA GLY A 97 11.87 -4.50 -15.43
C GLY A 97 11.90 -4.67 -13.90
N ALA A 98 11.37 -5.77 -13.37
CA ALA A 98 11.43 -6.07 -11.94
C ALA A 98 12.89 -6.19 -11.44
N VAL A 99 13.76 -6.84 -12.20
CA VAL A 99 15.20 -6.91 -11.90
C VAL A 99 15.85 -5.54 -12.03
N GLN A 100 15.69 -4.87 -13.18
CA GLN A 100 16.42 -3.64 -13.49
C GLN A 100 15.98 -2.43 -12.65
N GLN A 101 14.68 -2.31 -12.39
CA GLN A 101 14.10 -1.12 -11.76
C GLN A 101 13.90 -1.27 -10.24
N TYR A 102 13.64 -2.49 -9.75
CA TYR A 102 13.29 -2.74 -8.34
C TYR A 102 14.37 -3.52 -7.57
N GLY A 103 15.45 -3.91 -8.26
CA GLY A 103 16.60 -4.55 -7.64
C GLY A 103 16.32 -5.95 -7.14
N ALA A 104 15.43 -6.69 -7.82
CA ALA A 104 15.31 -8.11 -7.59
C ALA A 104 16.56 -8.85 -8.12
N ASP A 105 17.01 -9.88 -7.42
CA ASP A 105 18.07 -10.76 -7.91
C ASP A 105 17.59 -11.57 -9.11
N ASN A 106 16.29 -11.95 -9.07
CA ASN A 106 15.59 -12.55 -10.19
C ASN A 106 14.09 -12.23 -10.14
N ALA A 107 13.41 -12.42 -11.26
CA ALA A 107 11.97 -12.28 -11.33
C ALA A 107 11.36 -13.37 -12.22
N TYR A 108 10.17 -13.83 -11.83
CA TYR A 108 9.46 -14.91 -12.51
C TYR A 108 8.03 -14.50 -12.83
N SER A 109 7.43 -15.18 -13.81
CA SER A 109 6.02 -15.04 -14.08
C SER A 109 5.18 -15.43 -12.88
N ILE A 110 4.19 -14.63 -12.53
CA ILE A 110 3.22 -14.98 -11.47
C ILE A 110 2.47 -16.28 -11.79
N ASN A 111 2.33 -16.60 -13.07
CA ASN A 111 1.69 -17.84 -13.52
C ASN A 111 2.52 -19.09 -13.18
N SER A 112 3.82 -18.96 -12.95
CA SER A 112 4.70 -20.05 -12.51
C SER A 112 4.80 -20.21 -11.00
N LEU A 113 4.15 -19.33 -10.22
CA LEU A 113 4.28 -19.25 -8.77
C LEU A 113 4.07 -20.60 -8.09
N ASP A 114 2.92 -21.23 -8.30
CA ASP A 114 2.55 -22.45 -7.61
C ASP A 114 3.43 -23.65 -8.01
N GLN A 115 4.01 -23.62 -9.20
CA GLN A 115 4.97 -24.64 -9.65
C GLN A 115 6.35 -24.45 -9.02
N MET A 116 6.80 -23.22 -8.85
CA MET A 116 8.17 -22.92 -8.41
C MET A 116 8.32 -22.86 -6.89
N MET A 117 7.29 -22.42 -6.18
CA MET A 117 7.39 -22.20 -4.73
C MET A 117 7.75 -23.45 -3.93
N PRO A 118 7.27 -24.67 -4.25
CA PRO A 118 7.73 -25.87 -3.54
C PRO A 118 9.24 -26.07 -3.57
N ASP A 119 9.89 -25.87 -4.72
CA ASP A 119 11.34 -25.99 -4.87
C ASP A 119 12.08 -24.85 -4.15
N LEU A 120 11.56 -23.64 -4.20
CA LEU A 120 12.14 -22.47 -3.53
C LEU A 120 12.03 -22.52 -2.00
N LEU A 121 11.04 -23.25 -1.46
CA LEU A 121 10.80 -23.40 -0.03
C LEU A 121 11.35 -24.71 0.54
N ALA A 122 11.77 -25.65 -0.30
CA ALA A 122 12.36 -26.92 0.18
C ALA A 122 13.64 -26.63 0.97
N GLY A 123 13.74 -27.19 2.20
CA GLY A 123 14.86 -26.98 3.11
C GLY A 123 14.79 -25.67 3.92
N VAL A 124 13.84 -24.80 3.67
CA VAL A 124 13.54 -23.65 4.54
C VAL A 124 12.83 -24.16 5.80
N LYS A 125 13.25 -23.69 6.98
CA LYS A 125 12.63 -24.09 8.24
C LYS A 125 11.47 -23.19 8.66
N ASN A 126 11.59 -21.88 8.38
CA ASN A 126 10.71 -20.86 8.89
C ASN A 126 10.09 -20.06 7.74
N ILE A 127 8.77 -19.92 7.69
CA ILE A 127 8.08 -19.01 6.77
C ILE A 127 7.51 -17.85 7.56
N TYR A 128 7.91 -16.62 7.19
CA TYR A 128 7.32 -15.39 7.68
C TYR A 128 6.36 -14.82 6.65
N PHE A 129 5.13 -14.52 7.06
CA PHE A 129 4.12 -13.89 6.23
C PHE A 129 3.09 -13.14 7.09
N SER A 130 2.30 -12.26 6.47
CA SER A 130 1.19 -11.60 7.17
C SER A 130 0.00 -12.55 7.26
N MET A 131 -0.32 -13.00 8.47
CA MET A 131 -1.41 -13.96 8.73
C MET A 131 -2.80 -13.32 8.59
N SER A 132 -2.89 -11.99 8.64
CA SER A 132 -4.14 -11.24 8.56
C SER A 132 -4.44 -10.69 7.15
N ALA A 133 -3.53 -10.90 6.20
CA ALA A 133 -3.71 -10.37 4.85
C ALA A 133 -4.85 -11.09 4.10
N PRO A 134 -5.76 -10.37 3.47
CA PRO A 134 -6.90 -10.97 2.74
C PRO A 134 -6.49 -11.63 1.41
N SER A 135 -5.21 -11.85 1.19
CA SER A 135 -4.64 -12.35 -0.07
C SER A 135 -4.81 -13.86 -0.28
N GLY A 136 -5.26 -14.61 0.73
CA GLY A 136 -5.34 -16.08 0.66
C GLY A 136 -3.97 -16.76 0.60
N ILE A 137 -2.90 -16.05 0.96
CA ILE A 137 -1.53 -16.55 0.91
C ILE A 137 -1.30 -17.73 1.86
N ASP A 138 -1.99 -17.75 2.99
CA ASP A 138 -1.99 -18.84 3.98
C ASP A 138 -2.39 -20.19 3.37
N THR A 139 -3.45 -20.19 2.55
CA THR A 139 -3.92 -21.36 1.81
C THR A 139 -2.87 -21.82 0.80
N LYS A 140 -2.26 -20.89 0.06
CA LYS A 140 -1.19 -21.21 -0.89
C LYS A 140 0.04 -21.80 -0.20
N ILE A 141 0.49 -21.20 0.90
CA ILE A 141 1.62 -21.72 1.70
C ILE A 141 1.34 -23.15 2.16
N SER A 142 0.14 -23.41 2.66
CA SER A 142 -0.27 -24.75 3.08
C SER A 142 -0.21 -25.76 1.94
N GLN A 143 -0.67 -25.38 0.74
CA GLN A 143 -0.61 -26.20 -0.46
C GLN A 143 0.84 -26.48 -0.89
N TRP A 144 1.72 -25.47 -0.92
CA TRP A 144 3.12 -25.63 -1.28
C TRP A 144 3.86 -26.54 -0.29
N MET A 145 3.58 -26.42 1.02
CA MET A 145 4.11 -27.33 2.03
C MET A 145 3.66 -28.79 1.80
N GLU A 146 2.41 -29.00 1.40
CA GLU A 146 1.92 -30.34 1.05
C GLU A 146 2.63 -30.88 -0.20
N ASP A 147 2.85 -30.06 -1.20
CA ASP A 147 3.56 -30.45 -2.43
C ASP A 147 5.03 -30.82 -2.14
N ILE A 148 5.70 -30.10 -1.24
CA ILE A 148 7.06 -30.49 -0.76
C ILE A 148 7.01 -31.85 -0.06
N ARG A 149 5.99 -32.10 0.80
CA ARG A 149 5.87 -33.40 1.49
C ARG A 149 5.74 -34.58 0.54
N LYS A 150 5.13 -34.41 -0.62
CA LYS A 150 5.04 -35.46 -1.65
C LYS A 150 6.42 -35.91 -2.15
N ASN A 151 7.42 -35.01 -2.08
CA ASN A 151 8.79 -35.23 -2.53
C ASN A 151 9.77 -35.58 -1.39
N THR A 152 9.30 -35.84 -0.18
CA THR A 152 10.15 -36.17 0.99
C THR A 152 11.04 -37.38 0.76
N ARG A 153 10.61 -38.35 -0.04
CA ARG A 153 11.46 -39.53 -0.40
C ARG A 153 12.69 -39.14 -1.23
N ALA A 154 12.67 -37.98 -1.91
CA ALA A 154 13.80 -37.41 -2.63
C ALA A 154 14.65 -36.48 -1.76
N GLY A 155 14.38 -36.41 -0.43
CA GLY A 155 15.14 -35.58 0.52
C GLY A 155 14.62 -34.17 0.69
N ALA A 156 13.45 -33.81 0.12
CA ALA A 156 12.85 -32.49 0.32
C ALA A 156 12.24 -32.39 1.73
N GLU A 157 12.62 -31.35 2.47
CA GLU A 157 12.08 -31.06 3.80
C GLU A 157 11.15 -29.84 3.74
N PRO A 158 9.87 -29.96 4.16
CA PRO A 158 8.96 -28.84 4.21
C PRO A 158 9.28 -27.93 5.40
N PRO A 159 8.92 -26.64 5.33
CA PRO A 159 8.99 -25.73 6.46
C PRO A 159 8.27 -26.27 7.69
N GLN A 160 8.82 -25.97 8.87
CA GLN A 160 8.28 -26.47 10.14
C GLN A 160 7.51 -25.39 10.91
N ASN A 161 7.88 -24.12 10.72
CA ASN A 161 7.32 -23.00 11.46
C ASN A 161 6.67 -21.97 10.51
N LEU A 162 5.48 -21.54 10.86
CA LEU A 162 4.78 -20.41 10.24
C LEU A 162 4.76 -19.27 11.26
N LEU A 163 5.31 -18.12 10.91
CA LEU A 163 5.57 -17.01 11.81
C LEU A 163 4.97 -15.72 11.26
N SER A 164 4.46 -14.86 12.16
CA SER A 164 3.93 -13.57 11.79
C SER A 164 5.04 -12.61 11.38
N LEU A 165 4.91 -12.06 10.19
CA LEU A 165 5.76 -10.98 9.67
C LEU A 165 5.36 -9.61 10.25
N ASP A 166 4.08 -9.46 10.62
CA ASP A 166 3.48 -8.17 10.94
C ASP A 166 4.18 -7.47 12.12
N SER A 167 4.48 -8.21 13.19
CA SER A 167 5.15 -7.64 14.38
C SER A 167 6.52 -7.05 14.04
N ILE A 168 7.28 -7.70 13.16
CA ILE A 168 8.61 -7.22 12.75
C ILE A 168 8.47 -5.96 11.89
N LEU A 169 7.57 -5.99 10.89
CA LEU A 169 7.37 -4.84 10.00
C LEU A 169 6.77 -3.65 10.73
N HIS A 170 5.86 -3.86 11.67
CA HIS A 170 5.28 -2.78 12.47
C HIS A 170 6.38 -2.06 13.28
N GLU A 171 7.27 -2.80 13.94
CA GLU A 171 8.41 -2.22 14.66
C GLU A 171 9.36 -1.49 13.71
N MET A 172 9.66 -2.03 12.54
CA MET A 172 10.51 -1.36 11.56
C MET A 172 9.90 -0.04 11.04
N ARG A 173 8.57 0.00 10.91
CA ARG A 173 7.82 1.17 10.40
C ARG A 173 7.45 2.18 11.47
N LEU A 174 7.64 1.84 12.75
CA LEU A 174 7.29 2.73 13.87
C LEU A 174 8.16 4.00 13.86
N ILE A 175 9.46 3.84 13.69
CA ILE A 175 10.41 4.96 13.59
C ILE A 175 10.72 5.22 12.13
N LYS A 176 10.34 6.42 11.64
CA LYS A 176 10.49 6.81 10.24
C LYS A 176 11.92 7.26 9.94
N GLU A 177 12.40 6.87 8.79
CA GLU A 177 13.68 7.34 8.23
C GLU A 177 13.53 8.76 7.62
N ASP A 178 14.60 9.47 7.41
CA ASP A 178 14.57 10.87 6.94
C ASP A 178 13.77 11.05 5.63
N HIS A 179 13.89 10.11 4.69
CA HIS A 179 13.13 10.20 3.44
C HIS A 179 11.63 9.97 3.66
N GLU A 180 11.22 9.10 4.61
CA GLU A 180 9.82 8.91 4.99
C GLU A 180 9.26 10.18 5.64
N MET A 181 10.04 10.81 6.53
CA MET A 181 9.69 12.10 7.13
C MET A 181 9.49 13.19 6.08
N ASN A 182 10.30 13.21 5.02
CA ASN A 182 10.14 14.16 3.91
C ASN A 182 8.84 13.91 3.12
N LEU A 183 8.46 12.64 2.90
CA LEU A 183 7.19 12.29 2.25
C LEU A 183 5.99 12.67 3.12
N MET A 184 6.04 12.37 4.42
CA MET A 184 4.99 12.77 5.38
C MET A 184 4.85 14.30 5.44
N LYS A 185 5.96 15.04 5.48
CA LYS A 185 5.94 16.50 5.43
C LYS A 185 5.31 17.02 4.14
N LYS A 186 5.67 16.43 2.99
CA LYS A 186 5.05 16.78 1.70
C LYS A 186 3.54 16.52 1.71
N ALA A 187 3.08 15.40 2.24
CA ALA A 187 1.65 15.10 2.40
C ALA A 187 0.95 16.15 3.30
N ALA A 188 1.58 16.53 4.42
CA ALA A 188 1.06 17.55 5.32
C ALA A 188 0.99 18.95 4.66
N ASP A 189 2.01 19.33 3.87
CA ASP A 189 2.03 20.59 3.12
C ASP A 189 0.88 20.65 2.09
N ILE A 190 0.66 19.57 1.35
CA ILE A 190 -0.45 19.45 0.38
C ILE A 190 -1.80 19.58 1.09
N THR A 191 -1.96 18.91 2.22
CA THR A 191 -3.20 18.97 2.99
C THR A 191 -3.43 20.36 3.60
N THR A 192 -2.38 21.02 4.06
CA THR A 192 -2.46 22.41 4.55
C THR A 192 -2.95 23.35 3.44
N GLU A 193 -2.42 23.25 2.22
CA GLU A 193 -2.88 24.02 1.06
C GLU A 193 -4.36 23.74 0.76
N ALA A 194 -4.77 22.46 0.82
CA ALA A 194 -6.16 22.06 0.62
C ALA A 194 -7.11 22.67 1.64
N HIS A 195 -6.74 22.68 2.92
CA HIS A 195 -7.51 23.33 3.99
C HIS A 195 -7.66 24.85 3.77
N ILE A 196 -6.56 25.53 3.44
CA ILE A 196 -6.58 26.97 3.15
C ILE A 196 -7.52 27.25 1.97
N ARG A 197 -7.41 26.46 0.90
CA ARG A 197 -8.26 26.59 -0.28
C ARG A 197 -9.74 26.38 0.06
N ALA A 198 -10.07 25.35 0.80
CA ALA A 198 -11.44 25.05 1.20
C ALA A 198 -12.05 26.14 2.08
N MET A 199 -11.29 26.64 3.07
CA MET A 199 -11.72 27.79 3.88
C MET A 199 -11.97 29.07 3.08
N GLN A 200 -11.26 29.25 1.96
CA GLN A 200 -11.47 30.39 1.06
C GLN A 200 -12.65 30.20 0.11
N ALA A 201 -12.98 28.94 -0.22
CA ALA A 201 -14.03 28.60 -1.19
C ALA A 201 -15.41 28.44 -0.55
N VAL A 202 -15.47 28.07 0.73
CA VAL A 202 -16.74 27.79 1.41
C VAL A 202 -17.65 29.00 1.46
N THR A 203 -18.93 28.77 1.12
CA THR A 203 -19.99 29.79 1.22
C THR A 203 -21.31 29.11 1.60
N PRO A 204 -22.22 29.83 2.30
CA PRO A 204 -23.55 29.31 2.57
C PRO A 204 -24.28 28.90 1.28
N GLY A 205 -24.98 27.78 1.33
CA GLY A 205 -25.65 27.17 0.18
C GLY A 205 -24.84 26.16 -0.60
N MET A 206 -23.53 26.00 -0.30
CA MET A 206 -22.76 24.88 -0.81
C MET A 206 -23.18 23.60 -0.11
N TYR A 207 -23.05 22.46 -0.80
CA TYR A 207 -23.16 21.14 -0.20
C TYR A 207 -21.80 20.66 0.30
N GLU A 208 -21.81 19.81 1.33
CA GLU A 208 -20.61 19.24 1.93
C GLU A 208 -19.71 18.56 0.89
N TYR A 209 -20.27 17.79 -0.06
CA TYR A 209 -19.51 17.15 -1.16
C TYR A 209 -18.87 18.17 -2.13
N GLN A 210 -19.42 19.38 -2.25
CA GLN A 210 -18.80 20.43 -3.07
C GLN A 210 -17.56 20.98 -2.38
N LEU A 211 -17.60 21.10 -1.05
CA LEU A 211 -16.42 21.47 -0.26
C LEU A 211 -15.37 20.34 -0.28
N GLU A 212 -15.79 19.06 -0.21
CA GLU A 212 -14.89 17.92 -0.40
C GLU A 212 -14.17 17.98 -1.76
N ALA A 213 -14.86 18.37 -2.81
CA ALA A 213 -14.26 18.48 -4.16
C ALA A 213 -13.07 19.47 -4.22
N GLU A 214 -13.05 20.52 -3.36
CA GLU A 214 -11.94 21.46 -3.26
C GLU A 214 -10.68 20.79 -2.71
N TYR A 215 -10.84 19.88 -1.74
CA TYR A 215 -9.74 19.05 -1.20
C TYR A 215 -9.21 18.09 -2.26
N LEU A 216 -10.09 17.35 -2.93
CA LEU A 216 -9.72 16.40 -3.98
C LEU A 216 -8.98 17.08 -5.13
N TYR A 217 -9.44 18.28 -5.52
CA TYR A 217 -8.73 19.09 -6.52
C TYR A 217 -7.32 19.47 -6.07
N ALA A 218 -7.17 19.97 -4.83
CA ALA A 218 -5.87 20.37 -4.30
C ALA A 218 -4.91 19.17 -4.18
N PHE A 219 -5.39 18.02 -3.71
CA PHE A 219 -4.62 16.80 -3.63
C PHE A 219 -4.08 16.37 -5.00
N ASN A 220 -4.99 16.22 -5.97
CA ASN A 220 -4.63 15.78 -7.33
C ASN A 220 -3.69 16.77 -8.03
N LYS A 221 -3.94 18.07 -7.90
CA LYS A 221 -3.10 19.13 -8.48
C LYS A 221 -1.64 19.05 -7.99
N ASN A 222 -1.45 18.63 -6.74
CA ASN A 222 -0.14 18.53 -6.10
C ASN A 222 0.47 17.10 -6.15
N GLY A 223 -0.13 16.17 -6.92
CA GLY A 223 0.39 14.83 -7.16
C GLY A 223 -0.01 13.79 -6.11
N ALA A 224 -0.85 14.12 -5.13
CA ALA A 224 -1.48 13.15 -4.23
C ALA A 224 -2.77 12.64 -4.91
N ARG A 225 -2.71 11.44 -5.47
CA ARG A 225 -3.79 10.89 -6.33
C ARG A 225 -5.03 10.42 -5.56
N SER A 226 -4.95 10.32 -4.25
CA SER A 226 -6.07 9.90 -3.39
C SER A 226 -6.02 10.59 -2.04
N PRO A 227 -7.18 10.73 -1.36
CA PRO A 227 -7.20 10.95 0.08
C PRO A 227 -6.62 9.74 0.80
N ALA A 228 -6.08 9.97 2.01
CA ALA A 228 -5.55 8.93 2.88
C ALA A 228 -6.66 8.08 3.53
N TYR A 229 -7.82 8.68 3.69
CA TYR A 229 -9.05 8.10 4.22
C TYR A 229 -10.26 8.86 3.63
N ASN A 230 -11.48 8.33 3.83
CA ASN A 230 -12.69 9.02 3.39
C ASN A 230 -12.79 10.35 4.13
N SER A 231 -12.76 11.46 3.40
CA SER A 231 -12.83 12.79 3.99
C SER A 231 -14.13 12.98 4.76
N ILE A 232 -14.05 13.58 5.92
CA ILE A 232 -15.18 13.95 6.76
C ILE A 232 -15.43 15.44 6.52
N VAL A 233 -16.60 15.78 6.01
CA VAL A 233 -17.02 17.17 5.76
C VAL A 233 -18.40 17.36 6.36
N GLY A 234 -18.47 17.87 7.59
CA GLY A 234 -19.73 18.02 8.32
C GLY A 234 -20.06 19.49 8.60
N GLY A 235 -21.26 19.94 8.21
CA GLY A 235 -21.83 21.23 8.56
C GLY A 235 -22.78 21.14 9.75
N GLY A 236 -22.81 22.17 10.62
CA GLY A 236 -23.74 22.23 11.74
C GLY A 236 -23.71 20.97 12.62
N ASN A 237 -24.84 20.26 12.76
CA ASN A 237 -24.95 19.06 13.58
C ASN A 237 -24.12 17.89 13.08
N ASN A 238 -23.87 17.79 11.76
CA ASN A 238 -23.05 16.71 11.20
C ASN A 238 -21.60 16.81 11.68
N SER A 239 -21.12 18.00 12.05
CA SER A 239 -19.78 18.19 12.62
C SER A 239 -19.59 17.53 14.00
N CYS A 240 -20.67 17.07 14.63
CA CYS A 240 -20.62 16.34 15.89
C CYS A 240 -20.57 14.81 15.71
N ILE A 241 -20.59 14.31 14.47
CA ILE A 241 -20.48 12.88 14.15
C ILE A 241 -19.02 12.58 13.77
N LEU A 242 -18.32 11.81 14.61
CA LEU A 242 -16.86 11.64 14.51
C LEU A 242 -16.37 11.12 13.17
N HIS A 243 -17.07 10.16 12.57
CA HIS A 243 -16.70 9.59 11.26
C HIS A 243 -17.82 9.78 10.25
N TYR A 244 -18.31 11.01 10.12
CA TYR A 244 -19.32 11.39 9.16
C TYR A 244 -18.72 11.43 7.74
N VAL A 245 -19.18 10.57 6.85
CA VAL A 245 -18.63 10.41 5.49
C VAL A 245 -19.68 10.53 4.39
N GLU A 246 -20.94 10.77 4.73
CA GLU A 246 -22.02 10.96 3.77
C GLU A 246 -21.83 12.25 2.95
N ASN A 247 -21.38 13.31 3.59
CA ASN A 247 -21.02 14.61 3.00
C ASN A 247 -22.12 15.16 2.05
N ASN A 248 -23.40 15.03 2.43
CA ASN A 248 -24.51 15.28 1.52
C ASN A 248 -25.39 16.49 1.88
N ASP A 249 -25.22 17.08 3.04
CA ASP A 249 -26.06 18.18 3.49
C ASP A 249 -25.59 19.54 3.00
N GLU A 250 -26.52 20.50 2.99
CA GLU A 250 -26.24 21.90 2.65
C GLU A 250 -25.58 22.61 3.85
N LEU A 251 -24.49 23.32 3.59
CA LEU A 251 -23.81 24.20 4.53
C LEU A 251 -24.58 25.51 4.68
N LYS A 252 -25.10 25.80 5.86
CA LYS A 252 -26.00 26.92 6.09
C LYS A 252 -25.25 28.15 6.64
N ASP A 253 -25.85 29.31 6.45
CA ASP A 253 -25.39 30.54 7.06
C ASP A 253 -25.42 30.44 8.61
N GLY A 254 -24.29 30.77 9.24
CA GLY A 254 -24.13 30.64 10.69
C GLY A 254 -23.67 29.29 11.21
N ASP A 255 -23.62 28.26 10.36
CA ASP A 255 -23.07 26.95 10.73
C ASP A 255 -21.55 26.99 10.85
N LEU A 256 -21.02 26.12 11.70
CA LEU A 256 -19.62 25.70 11.67
C LEU A 256 -19.49 24.50 10.73
N GLY A 257 -18.49 24.54 9.85
CA GLY A 257 -18.06 23.40 9.07
C GLY A 257 -16.82 22.79 9.69
N LEU A 258 -16.86 21.48 10.02
CA LEU A 258 -15.72 20.69 10.42
C LEU A 258 -15.27 19.88 9.22
N VAL A 259 -14.00 19.96 8.90
CA VAL A 259 -13.40 19.09 7.88
C VAL A 259 -12.22 18.35 8.49
N ASP A 260 -12.28 17.04 8.39
CA ASP A 260 -11.19 16.12 8.69
C ASP A 260 -10.80 15.42 7.39
N ALA A 261 -9.67 15.85 6.85
CA ALA A 261 -9.19 15.38 5.56
C ALA A 261 -7.66 15.38 5.51
N GLY A 262 -7.13 14.38 4.82
CA GLY A 262 -5.72 14.26 4.56
C GLY A 262 -5.47 13.54 3.25
N CYS A 263 -4.36 13.86 2.57
CA CYS A 263 -3.98 13.16 1.35
C CYS A 263 -3.01 12.02 1.63
N GLU A 264 -2.97 11.05 0.73
CA GLU A 264 -1.87 10.07 0.63
C GLU A 264 -0.90 10.51 -0.47
N TYR A 265 0.34 10.74 -0.10
CA TYR A 265 1.41 11.06 -1.03
C TYR A 265 2.49 9.97 -0.98
N GLN A 266 2.65 9.23 -2.07
CA GLN A 266 3.60 8.10 -2.17
C GLN A 266 3.52 7.13 -0.96
N TYR A 267 2.30 6.68 -0.63
CA TYR A 267 2.00 5.76 0.47
C TYR A 267 2.13 6.33 1.88
N TYR A 268 2.39 7.63 2.04
CA TYR A 268 2.43 8.31 3.34
C TYR A 268 1.24 9.24 3.48
N ALA A 269 0.51 9.05 4.57
CA ALA A 269 -0.70 9.80 4.89
C ALA A 269 -0.39 11.10 5.63
N SER A 270 -1.24 12.10 5.43
CA SER A 270 -1.47 13.21 6.34
C SER A 270 -2.88 13.12 6.91
N ASP A 271 -3.09 13.78 8.05
CA ASP A 271 -4.34 13.75 8.79
C ASP A 271 -4.49 15.10 9.52
N VAL A 272 -5.49 15.90 9.09
CA VAL A 272 -5.67 17.25 9.63
C VAL A 272 -7.15 17.59 9.75
N THR A 273 -7.59 17.93 10.96
CA THR A 273 -8.94 18.45 11.21
C THR A 273 -8.93 19.96 11.44
N ARG A 274 -9.87 20.67 10.81
CA ARG A 274 -10.13 22.08 11.04
C ARG A 274 -11.62 22.37 11.09
N THR A 275 -12.00 23.29 12.00
CA THR A 275 -13.36 23.81 12.12
C THR A 275 -13.34 25.30 11.82
N PHE A 276 -14.24 25.74 10.95
CA PHE A 276 -14.34 27.13 10.49
C PHE A 276 -15.81 27.51 10.23
N PRO A 277 -16.17 28.80 10.33
CA PRO A 277 -17.52 29.25 10.05
C PRO A 277 -17.78 29.25 8.55
N VAL A 278 -18.93 28.72 8.12
CA VAL A 278 -19.34 28.61 6.71
C VAL A 278 -19.45 30.01 6.06
N ASN A 279 -19.86 31.01 6.81
CA ASN A 279 -19.98 32.39 6.32
C ASN A 279 -18.74 33.29 6.58
N GLY A 280 -17.64 32.68 7.04
CA GLY A 280 -16.39 33.41 7.36
C GLY A 280 -16.39 34.20 8.68
N LYS A 281 -17.45 34.10 9.50
CA LYS A 281 -17.55 34.81 10.78
C LYS A 281 -17.98 33.89 11.90
N PHE A 282 -17.19 33.83 12.98
CA PHE A 282 -17.63 33.15 14.20
C PHE A 282 -18.77 33.92 14.87
N SER A 283 -19.79 33.21 15.36
CA SER A 283 -20.80 33.81 16.22
C SER A 283 -20.23 34.09 17.61
N PRO A 284 -20.80 35.03 18.36
CA PRO A 284 -20.45 35.26 19.77
C PRO A 284 -20.61 34.02 20.62
#